data_655e4d6351b9ce00d0f4d17facb1f60a
#
_entry.id   655e4d6351b9ce00d0f4d17facb1f60a
#
_cell.length_a   1.000
_cell.length_b   1.000
_cell.length_c   1.000
_cell.angle_alpha   90.00
_cell.angle_beta   90.00
_cell.angle_gamma   90.00
#
_symmetry.space_group_name_H-M   'P 1'
#
loop_
_entity.id
_entity.type
_entity.pdbx_description
1 polymer ?
#
loop_
_entity_poly.entity_id
_entity_poly.type
_entity_poly.pdbx_seq_one_letter_code
_entity_poly.pdbx_strand_id
1 'polypeptide(L)'
;MRAIDLHSHSLKSDGTFSPSELMAYAAKKNLKAIALTDHDTTAGLNEAADWVRRYAPQMELVPGIEFSTIFRIHEEDHDIHVVGLFINYHLERFQQNLRHFIESRITRNHKMCEKLTEAGMPVTYEQLMREFQDGVITRAHYGRYLFNHGYVKSIKEAFEKYIGEGCPCYVPREKVTPVDAVRMIREAEGVPVLAHPMLYRLPDADLRVLLRTMKEAGLVGIEAIYPTHTEADERYIRKLAQEFDLRISGXXXXXXXXYGHLFVPEDLLEKLREKRIIPGVSK
;
A
#
# COMPACT_ATOMS: atom_id res chain seq x y z
N MET A 1 -26.64 4.76 -0.76
CA MET A 1 -25.43 3.97 -1.10
C MET A 1 -24.35 4.29 -0.08
N ARG A 2 -23.75 3.26 0.48
CA ARG A 2 -22.71 3.44 1.49
C ARG A 2 -21.35 3.48 0.83
N ALA A 3 -20.39 4.09 1.53
CA ALA A 3 -19.02 4.18 1.04
C ALA A 3 -18.20 2.96 1.42
N ILE A 4 -17.13 2.76 0.70
CA ILE A 4 -16.11 1.76 1.02
C ILE A 4 -14.74 2.44 1.03
N ASP A 5 -13.77 1.77 1.62
CA ASP A 5 -12.38 2.23 1.59
C ASP A 5 -11.51 1.01 1.35
N LEU A 6 -10.83 0.96 0.22
CA LEU A 6 -10.09 -0.22 -0.19
C LEU A 6 -8.58 -0.06 -0.10
N HIS A 7 -8.12 0.88 0.75
CA HIS A 7 -6.68 1.09 0.91
C HIS A 7 -6.44 1.79 2.24
N SER A 8 -6.08 1.04 3.28
CA SER A 8 -5.87 1.64 4.60
C SER A 8 -4.68 0.97 5.28
N HIS A 9 -4.12 1.67 6.26
CA HIS A 9 -2.93 1.23 6.98
C HIS A 9 -3.14 1.30 8.47
N SER A 10 -2.58 0.34 9.17
CA SER A 10 -2.61 0.30 10.64
C SER A 10 -1.20 0.49 11.18
N LEU A 11 -1.09 0.42 12.51
CA LEU A 11 0.21 0.45 13.19
C LEU A 11 1.11 -0.72 12.79
N LYS A 12 0.55 -1.75 12.14
CA LYS A 12 1.39 -2.85 11.69
C LYS A 12 2.30 -2.44 10.53
N SER A 13 1.99 -1.30 9.88
CA SER A 13 2.94 -0.66 8.99
C SER A 13 3.05 0.81 9.39
N ASP A 14 2.55 1.73 8.61
CA ASP A 14 2.78 3.14 8.92
C ASP A 14 1.52 3.96 9.21
N GLY A 15 0.43 3.29 9.55
CA GLY A 15 -0.75 3.99 10.02
C GLY A 15 -0.63 4.38 11.49
N THR A 16 -1.66 5.03 12.00
CA THR A 16 -1.64 5.53 13.38
C THR A 16 -2.62 4.83 14.29
N PHE A 17 -3.50 4.01 13.76
CA PHE A 17 -4.45 3.21 14.55
C PHE A 17 -4.00 1.76 14.60
N SER A 18 -4.28 1.09 15.71
CA SER A 18 -4.17 -0.38 15.71
C SER A 18 -5.18 -0.95 14.72
N PRO A 19 -5.03 -2.21 14.31
CA PRO A 19 -6.05 -2.79 13.44
C PRO A 19 -7.46 -2.70 14.03
N SER A 20 -7.62 -2.96 15.30
CA SER A 20 -8.93 -2.85 15.95
C SER A 20 -9.47 -1.44 15.94
N GLU A 21 -8.61 -0.47 16.28
CA GLU A 21 -9.03 0.93 16.28
C GLU A 21 -9.44 1.38 14.89
N LEU A 22 -8.73 0.93 13.88
CA LEU A 22 -9.05 1.29 12.49
C LEU A 22 -10.41 0.73 12.10
N MET A 23 -10.69 -0.52 12.48
CA MET A 23 -11.99 -1.11 12.20
C MET A 23 -13.11 -0.39 12.93
N ALA A 24 -12.85 0.00 14.19
CA ALA A 24 -13.84 0.75 14.95
C ALA A 24 -14.14 2.10 14.30
N TYR A 25 -13.11 2.76 13.82
CA TYR A 25 -13.28 4.04 13.13
C TYR A 25 -14.11 3.86 11.85
N ALA A 26 -13.80 2.82 11.08
CA ALA A 26 -14.54 2.54 9.85
C ALA A 26 -16.01 2.25 10.15
N ALA A 27 -16.28 1.49 11.21
CA ALA A 27 -17.65 1.18 11.60
C ALA A 27 -18.40 2.43 12.04
N LYS A 28 -17.72 3.31 12.76
CA LYS A 28 -18.33 4.57 13.18
C LYS A 28 -18.69 5.43 11.98
N LYS A 29 -17.89 5.38 10.92
CA LYS A 29 -18.17 6.09 9.68
C LYS A 29 -19.19 5.37 8.81
N ASN A 30 -19.70 4.25 9.26
CA ASN A 30 -20.73 3.48 8.56
C ASN A 30 -20.27 2.99 7.18
N LEU A 31 -19.01 2.63 7.05
CA LEU A 31 -18.53 2.05 5.81
C LEU A 31 -19.16 0.69 5.58
N LYS A 32 -19.49 0.40 4.32
CA LYS A 32 -19.93 -0.94 3.92
C LYS A 32 -18.78 -1.94 4.00
N ALA A 33 -17.59 -1.51 3.63
CA ALA A 33 -16.40 -2.37 3.64
C ALA A 33 -15.15 -1.53 3.80
N ILE A 34 -14.14 -2.14 4.40
CA ILE A 34 -12.81 -1.55 4.47
C ILE A 34 -11.78 -2.63 4.19
N ALA A 35 -10.75 -2.29 3.40
CA ALA A 35 -9.61 -3.17 3.20
C ALA A 35 -8.46 -2.70 4.08
N LEU A 36 -7.86 -3.63 4.80
CA LEU A 36 -6.61 -3.33 5.52
C LEU A 36 -5.46 -3.80 4.65
N THR A 37 -4.64 -2.84 4.20
CA THR A 37 -3.62 -3.09 3.19
C THR A 37 -2.26 -2.59 3.67
N ASP A 38 -1.81 -3.10 4.81
CA ASP A 38 -0.53 -2.66 5.37
C ASP A 38 0.62 -2.98 4.42
N HIS A 39 1.69 -2.19 4.52
CA HIS A 39 2.87 -2.37 3.67
C HIS A 39 3.55 -3.70 3.97
N ASP A 40 3.57 -4.57 3.00
CA ASP A 40 4.37 -5.81 3.00
C ASP A 40 4.11 -6.73 4.19
N THR A 41 2.95 -6.64 4.82
CA THR A 41 2.62 -7.50 5.95
C THR A 41 1.12 -7.77 6.02
N THR A 42 0.78 -8.95 6.51
CA THR A 42 -0.60 -9.31 6.81
C THR A 42 -0.82 -9.45 8.32
N ALA A 43 0.13 -8.98 9.13
CA ALA A 43 0.10 -9.23 10.56
C ALA A 43 -1.13 -8.66 11.27
N GLY A 44 -1.76 -7.64 10.72
CA GLY A 44 -2.92 -7.03 11.35
C GLY A 44 -4.25 -7.64 10.98
N LEU A 45 -4.27 -8.56 10.01
CA LEU A 45 -5.55 -9.01 9.47
C LEU A 45 -6.35 -9.86 10.45
N ASN A 46 -5.71 -10.73 11.21
CA ASN A 46 -6.44 -11.54 12.18
C ASN A 46 -7.10 -10.67 13.26
N GLU A 47 -6.36 -9.70 13.78
CA GLU A 47 -6.93 -8.79 14.79
C GLU A 47 -8.11 -8.02 14.22
N ALA A 48 -7.96 -7.50 13.01
CA ALA A 48 -9.04 -6.74 12.37
C ALA A 48 -10.27 -7.61 12.15
N ALA A 49 -10.06 -8.83 11.65
CA ALA A 49 -11.17 -9.75 11.40
C ALA A 49 -11.90 -10.12 12.68
N ASP A 50 -11.16 -10.37 13.77
CA ASP A 50 -11.78 -10.70 15.06
C ASP A 50 -12.63 -9.53 15.53
N TRP A 51 -12.12 -8.31 15.42
CA TRP A 51 -12.86 -7.15 15.88
C TRP A 51 -14.17 -6.98 15.09
N VAL A 52 -14.08 -7.10 13.77
CA VAL A 52 -15.26 -6.94 12.91
C VAL A 52 -16.29 -8.01 13.23
N ARG A 53 -15.86 -9.26 13.35
CA ARG A 53 -16.79 -10.34 13.65
C ARG A 53 -17.53 -10.09 14.96
N ARG A 54 -16.84 -9.55 15.96
CA ARG A 54 -17.40 -9.35 17.29
C ARG A 54 -18.27 -8.11 17.38
N TYR A 55 -17.85 -7.01 16.78
CA TYR A 55 -18.44 -5.71 17.07
C TYR A 55 -19.14 -5.05 15.90
N ALA A 56 -18.84 -5.44 14.67
CA ALA A 56 -19.43 -4.82 13.49
C ALA A 56 -19.64 -5.85 12.39
N PRO A 57 -20.40 -6.93 12.66
CA PRO A 57 -20.50 -8.02 11.68
C PRO A 57 -21.17 -7.63 10.37
N GLN A 58 -21.85 -6.49 10.33
CA GLN A 58 -22.47 -6.01 9.10
C GLN A 58 -21.48 -5.28 8.20
N MET A 59 -20.29 -4.92 8.69
CA MET A 59 -19.25 -4.31 7.87
C MET A 59 -18.31 -5.39 7.37
N GLU A 60 -17.91 -5.29 6.10
CA GLU A 60 -17.00 -6.29 5.55
C GLU A 60 -15.56 -5.84 5.69
N LEU A 61 -14.70 -6.72 6.20
CA LEU A 61 -13.26 -6.53 6.10
C LEU A 61 -12.77 -7.24 4.85
N VAL A 62 -12.10 -6.50 3.96
CA VAL A 62 -11.45 -7.08 2.79
C VAL A 62 -9.99 -7.30 3.15
N PRO A 63 -9.53 -8.56 3.21
CA PRO A 63 -8.12 -8.79 3.56
C PRO A 63 -7.21 -8.35 2.42
N GLY A 64 -6.20 -7.58 2.76
CA GLY A 64 -5.34 -7.01 1.75
C GLY A 64 -3.92 -6.81 2.19
N ILE A 65 -3.13 -6.25 1.28
CA ILE A 65 -1.73 -5.94 1.48
C ILE A 65 -1.33 -4.89 0.45
N GLU A 66 -0.34 -4.07 0.76
CA GLU A 66 0.24 -3.15 -0.22
C GLU A 66 1.71 -3.48 -0.36
N PHE A 67 2.11 -3.95 -1.55
CA PHE A 67 3.51 -4.25 -1.82
C PHE A 67 4.23 -3.01 -2.35
N SER A 68 5.42 -2.75 -1.81
CA SER A 68 6.32 -1.73 -2.35
C SER A 68 7.24 -2.40 -3.35
N THR A 69 7.26 -1.91 -4.57
CA THR A 69 8.04 -2.51 -5.66
C THR A 69 8.88 -1.46 -6.36
N ILE A 70 9.78 -1.92 -7.19
CA ILE A 70 10.65 -1.06 -7.99
C ILE A 70 10.43 -1.35 -9.46
N PHE A 71 10.13 -0.31 -10.22
CA PHE A 71 9.99 -0.40 -11.68
C PHE A 71 11.08 0.44 -12.32
N ARG A 72 11.90 -0.23 -13.16
CA ARG A 72 12.99 0.47 -13.80
C ARG A 72 12.59 0.82 -15.22
N ILE A 73 12.68 2.10 -15.56
CA ILE A 73 12.43 2.57 -16.91
C ILE A 73 13.36 3.75 -17.17
N HIS A 74 13.91 3.81 -18.37
CA HIS A 74 14.88 4.87 -18.76
C HIS A 74 16.05 4.93 -17.78
N GLU A 75 16.47 3.77 -17.28
CA GLU A 75 17.59 3.65 -16.36
C GLU A 75 17.37 4.35 -15.01
N GLU A 76 16.10 4.60 -14.67
CA GLU A 76 15.72 5.15 -13.37
C GLU A 76 14.80 4.17 -12.66
N ASP A 77 14.98 4.05 -11.35
CA ASP A 77 14.14 3.22 -10.50
C ASP A 77 13.00 4.07 -9.92
N HIS A 78 11.79 3.55 -10.01
CA HIS A 78 10.61 4.23 -9.47
C HIS A 78 9.92 3.34 -8.47
N ASP A 79 9.53 3.91 -7.34
CA ASP A 79 8.72 3.18 -6.35
C ASP A 79 7.29 3.07 -6.87
N ILE A 80 6.82 1.84 -7.01
CA ILE A 80 5.47 1.56 -7.47
C ILE A 80 4.80 0.67 -6.43
N HIS A 81 3.58 1.01 -6.04
CA HIS A 81 2.88 0.25 -5.02
C HIS A 81 1.74 -0.54 -5.64
N VAL A 82 1.61 -1.78 -5.23
CA VAL A 82 0.59 -2.68 -5.74
C VAL A 82 -0.22 -3.20 -4.57
N VAL A 83 -1.51 -2.91 -4.59
CA VAL A 83 -2.42 -3.35 -3.53
C VAL A 83 -3.01 -4.69 -3.94
N GLY A 84 -3.00 -5.64 -3.03
CA GLY A 84 -3.73 -6.89 -3.20
C GLY A 84 -4.98 -6.87 -2.36
N LEU A 85 -6.12 -7.16 -2.97
CA LEU A 85 -7.41 -7.23 -2.28
C LEU A 85 -7.90 -8.66 -2.29
N PHE A 86 -8.70 -9.02 -1.31
CA PHE A 86 -9.31 -10.36 -1.24
C PHE A 86 -8.26 -11.48 -1.23
N ILE A 87 -7.11 -11.24 -0.59
CA ILE A 87 -6.06 -12.24 -0.58
C ILE A 87 -6.39 -13.35 0.43
N ASN A 88 -6.03 -14.57 0.05
CA ASN A 88 -6.07 -15.70 0.98
C ASN A 88 -4.73 -15.74 1.71
N TYR A 89 -4.64 -14.99 2.81
CA TYR A 89 -3.36 -14.79 3.47
C TYR A 89 -2.96 -15.97 4.34
N HIS A 90 -3.79 -16.98 4.44
CA HIS A 90 -3.44 -18.19 5.19
C HIS A 90 -2.63 -19.19 4.35
N LEU A 91 -2.52 -18.98 3.03
CA LEU A 91 -1.76 -19.89 2.19
C LEU A 91 -0.30 -19.87 2.57
N GLU A 92 0.26 -21.05 2.82
CA GLU A 92 1.65 -21.16 3.27
C GLU A 92 2.62 -20.59 2.25
N ARG A 93 2.38 -20.87 0.96
CA ARG A 93 3.27 -20.36 -0.08
C ARG A 93 3.30 -18.83 -0.09
N PHE A 94 2.14 -18.22 0.09
CA PHE A 94 2.08 -16.76 0.14
C PHE A 94 2.87 -16.23 1.32
N GLN A 95 2.75 -16.86 2.50
CA GLN A 95 3.46 -16.41 3.68
C GLN A 95 4.97 -16.61 3.53
N GLN A 96 5.41 -17.67 2.85
CA GLN A 96 6.84 -17.87 2.60
C GLN A 96 7.39 -16.78 1.70
N ASN A 97 6.66 -16.43 0.64
CA ASN A 97 7.08 -15.36 -0.26
C ASN A 97 7.12 -14.03 0.48
N LEU A 98 6.16 -13.81 1.36
CA LEU A 98 6.09 -12.56 2.12
C LEU A 98 7.28 -12.44 3.07
N ARG A 99 7.70 -13.54 3.71
CA ARG A 99 8.86 -13.50 4.58
C ARG A 99 10.11 -13.06 3.82
N HIS A 100 10.26 -13.50 2.58
CA HIS A 100 11.39 -13.08 1.77
C HIS A 100 11.38 -11.56 1.55
N PHE A 101 10.21 -11.01 1.25
CA PHE A 101 10.05 -9.56 1.12
C PHE A 101 10.48 -8.84 2.39
N ILE A 102 10.03 -9.36 3.54
CA ILE A 102 10.29 -8.72 4.83
C ILE A 102 11.80 -8.72 5.14
N GLU A 103 12.46 -9.84 4.87
CA GLU A 103 13.90 -9.93 5.12
C GLU A 103 14.67 -8.91 4.29
N SER A 104 14.28 -8.74 3.04
CA SER A 104 14.90 -7.76 2.17
C SER A 104 14.74 -6.34 2.72
N ARG A 105 13.55 -6.04 3.22
CA ARG A 105 13.31 -4.72 3.80
C ARG A 105 14.13 -4.47 5.05
N ILE A 106 14.25 -5.48 5.91
CA ILE A 106 15.03 -5.34 7.14
C ILE A 106 16.49 -5.05 6.81
N THR A 107 17.05 -5.76 5.84
CA THR A 107 18.42 -5.52 5.39
C THR A 107 18.60 -4.08 4.91
N ARG A 108 17.67 -3.61 4.08
CA ARG A 108 17.72 -2.23 3.58
C ARG A 108 17.66 -1.23 4.72
N ASN A 109 16.81 -1.51 5.71
CA ASN A 109 16.63 -0.59 6.82
C ASN A 109 17.88 -0.48 7.67
N HIS A 110 18.58 -1.58 7.91
CA HIS A 110 19.86 -1.49 8.63
C HIS A 110 20.85 -0.61 7.88
N LYS A 111 20.90 -0.74 6.56
CA LYS A 111 21.83 0.07 5.75
C LYS A 111 21.48 1.55 5.80
N MET A 112 20.18 1.87 5.78
CA MET A 112 19.76 3.26 5.87
C MET A 112 20.13 3.87 7.23
N CYS A 113 19.97 3.08 8.30
CA CYS A 113 20.38 3.57 9.63
C CYS A 113 21.88 3.89 9.67
N GLU A 114 22.69 3.04 9.04
CA GLU A 114 24.13 3.29 8.96
C GLU A 114 24.42 4.60 8.24
N LYS A 115 23.77 4.82 7.11
CA LYS A 115 24.01 6.04 6.33
C LYS A 115 23.56 7.29 7.07
N LEU A 116 22.43 7.23 7.74
CA LEU A 116 21.96 8.37 8.52
C LEU A 116 22.91 8.68 9.68
N THR A 117 23.38 7.63 10.36
CA THR A 117 24.33 7.81 11.43
C THR A 117 25.62 8.46 10.93
N GLU A 118 26.12 8.02 9.78
CA GLU A 118 27.32 8.60 9.18
C GLU A 118 27.09 10.06 8.80
N ALA A 119 25.85 10.40 8.46
CA ALA A 119 25.51 11.79 8.10
C ALA A 119 25.26 12.68 9.31
N GLY A 120 25.46 12.18 10.51
CA GLY A 120 25.30 12.98 11.71
C GLY A 120 23.93 12.89 12.35
N MET A 121 23.10 11.96 11.89
CA MET A 121 21.75 11.76 12.42
C MET A 121 21.63 10.32 12.95
N PRO A 122 22.17 10.08 14.15
CA PRO A 122 22.24 8.70 14.65
C PRO A 122 20.86 8.07 14.85
N VAL A 123 20.73 6.87 14.33
CA VAL A 123 19.52 6.08 14.51
C VAL A 123 19.88 4.61 14.34
N THR A 124 19.25 3.75 15.13
CA THR A 124 19.39 2.31 14.96
C THR A 124 18.04 1.72 14.57
N TYR A 125 18.10 0.55 13.96
CA TYR A 125 16.86 -0.15 13.62
C TYR A 125 16.05 -0.44 14.88
N GLU A 126 16.72 -0.79 15.97
CA GLU A 126 16.04 -1.07 17.24
C GLU A 126 15.32 0.15 17.78
N GLN A 127 15.93 1.34 17.65
CA GLN A 127 15.26 2.56 18.06
C GLN A 127 14.00 2.83 17.23
N LEU A 128 14.07 2.58 15.93
CA LEU A 128 12.89 2.73 15.08
C LEU A 128 11.80 1.77 15.49
N MET A 129 12.16 0.51 15.74
CA MET A 129 11.17 -0.48 16.13
C MET A 129 10.49 -0.10 17.42
N ARG A 130 11.25 0.42 18.38
CA ARG A 130 10.66 0.85 19.67
C ARG A 130 9.72 2.04 19.48
N GLU A 131 10.15 3.01 18.69
CA GLU A 131 9.36 4.24 18.53
C GLU A 131 8.08 3.97 17.76
N PHE A 132 8.10 3.05 16.80
CA PHE A 132 6.96 2.79 15.95
C PHE A 132 6.34 1.42 16.20
N GLN A 133 6.50 0.92 17.42
CA GLN A 133 5.75 -0.21 17.98
C GLN A 133 5.87 -1.49 17.17
N ASP A 134 7.08 -1.79 16.76
CA ASP A 134 7.39 -3.08 16.12
C ASP A 134 6.63 -3.34 14.81
N GLY A 135 6.20 -2.28 14.16
CA GLY A 135 5.58 -2.41 12.84
C GLY A 135 6.61 -2.58 11.75
N VAL A 136 6.13 -2.72 10.51
CA VAL A 136 7.02 -2.70 9.35
C VAL A 136 7.54 -1.28 9.18
N ILE A 137 8.87 -1.13 9.17
CA ILE A 137 9.48 0.18 9.07
C ILE A 137 9.55 0.60 7.59
N THR A 138 8.90 1.71 7.29
CA THR A 138 8.91 2.28 5.94
C THR A 138 9.68 3.59 5.96
N ARG A 139 9.90 4.18 4.78
CA ARG A 139 10.60 5.48 4.74
C ARG A 139 9.82 6.57 5.46
N ALA A 140 8.49 6.46 5.52
CA ALA A 140 7.71 7.43 6.29
C ALA A 140 8.12 7.44 7.76
N HIS A 141 8.45 6.27 8.31
CA HIS A 141 8.91 6.19 9.68
C HIS A 141 10.24 6.92 9.86
N TYR A 142 11.16 6.80 8.90
CA TYR A 142 12.40 7.54 8.97
C TYR A 142 12.14 9.04 8.97
N GLY A 143 11.25 9.49 8.11
CA GLY A 143 10.91 10.92 8.08
C GLY A 143 10.37 11.39 9.41
N ARG A 144 9.48 10.62 10.00
CA ARG A 144 8.93 10.98 11.31
C ARG A 144 9.99 10.95 12.40
N TYR A 145 10.87 9.93 12.38
CA TYR A 145 11.94 9.85 13.37
C TYR A 145 12.85 11.09 13.29
N LEU A 146 13.28 11.43 12.09
CA LEU A 146 14.18 12.58 11.93
C LEU A 146 13.51 13.87 12.38
N PHE A 147 12.24 14.03 12.07
CA PHE A 147 11.49 15.19 12.50
C PHE A 147 11.30 15.21 14.02
N ASN A 148 10.91 14.09 14.60
CA ASN A 148 10.65 14.00 16.03
C ASN A 148 11.91 14.28 16.85
N HIS A 149 13.07 13.94 16.31
CA HIS A 149 14.33 14.11 17.04
C HIS A 149 15.08 15.38 16.65
N GLY A 150 14.45 16.25 15.90
CA GLY A 150 15.00 17.57 15.61
C GLY A 150 16.05 17.63 14.54
N TYR A 151 16.23 16.56 13.77
CA TYR A 151 17.25 16.55 12.72
C TYR A 151 16.82 17.27 11.45
N VAL A 152 15.51 17.37 11.24
CA VAL A 152 14.95 18.09 10.10
C VAL A 152 13.79 18.93 10.57
N LYS A 153 13.42 19.93 9.76
CA LYS A 153 12.32 20.84 10.12
C LYS A 153 10.95 20.31 9.70
N SER A 154 10.93 19.33 8.82
CA SER A 154 9.68 18.74 8.35
C SER A 154 9.97 17.37 7.79
N ILE A 155 8.93 16.56 7.70
CA ILE A 155 9.06 15.25 7.05
C ILE A 155 9.40 15.44 5.58
N LYS A 156 8.85 16.47 4.95
CA LYS A 156 9.18 16.79 3.57
C LYS A 156 10.67 17.03 3.39
N GLU A 157 11.28 17.77 4.31
CA GLU A 157 12.73 18.02 4.25
C GLU A 157 13.51 16.72 4.34
N ALA A 158 13.10 15.80 5.20
CA ALA A 158 13.79 14.52 5.31
C ALA A 158 13.81 13.80 3.96
N PHE A 159 12.68 13.76 3.26
CA PHE A 159 12.63 13.12 1.96
C PHE A 159 13.43 13.86 0.91
N GLU A 160 13.36 15.18 0.90
CA GLU A 160 14.06 15.97 -0.11
C GLU A 160 15.57 15.87 0.02
N LYS A 161 16.09 15.81 1.25
CA LYS A 161 17.52 15.93 1.49
C LYS A 161 18.22 14.61 1.80
N TYR A 162 17.52 13.62 2.37
CA TYR A 162 18.22 12.47 2.93
C TYR A 162 17.69 11.13 2.48
N ILE A 163 16.38 10.91 2.54
CA ILE A 163 15.84 9.55 2.42
C ILE A 163 14.99 9.32 1.19
N GLY A 164 14.75 10.34 0.38
CA GLY A 164 14.04 10.16 -0.89
C GLY A 164 14.93 9.54 -1.95
N GLU A 165 14.32 9.09 -3.02
CA GLU A 165 15.07 8.50 -4.13
C GLU A 165 16.12 9.47 -4.62
N GLY A 166 17.34 8.97 -4.83
CA GLY A 166 18.44 9.79 -5.30
C GLY A 166 19.15 10.58 -4.21
N CYS A 167 18.69 10.51 -2.97
CA CYS A 167 19.30 11.23 -1.87
C CYS A 167 20.39 10.40 -1.19
N PRO A 168 21.30 11.05 -0.44
CA PRO A 168 22.50 10.35 0.07
C PRO A 168 22.22 9.17 1.00
N CYS A 169 21.14 9.21 1.76
CA CYS A 169 20.88 8.15 2.73
C CYS A 169 19.83 7.15 2.23
N TYR A 170 19.40 7.28 1.00
CA TYR A 170 18.50 6.33 0.39
C TYR A 170 19.23 5.05 0.04
N VAL A 171 18.64 3.91 0.40
CA VAL A 171 19.14 2.60 0.02
C VAL A 171 18.00 1.84 -0.63
N PRO A 172 18.13 1.41 -1.89
CA PRO A 172 17.07 0.61 -2.51
C PRO A 172 17.03 -0.78 -1.91
N ARG A 173 15.83 -1.36 -1.88
CA ARG A 173 15.69 -2.75 -1.50
C ARG A 173 16.12 -3.64 -2.66
N GLU A 174 16.30 -4.94 -2.35
CA GLU A 174 16.37 -5.95 -3.40
C GLU A 174 15.16 -5.74 -4.32
N LYS A 175 15.40 -5.78 -5.61
CA LYS A 175 14.36 -5.40 -6.54
C LYS A 175 13.27 -6.44 -6.61
N VAL A 176 12.10 -6.05 -6.14
CA VAL A 176 10.86 -6.79 -6.35
C VAL A 176 10.06 -5.94 -7.30
N THR A 177 9.67 -6.50 -8.44
CA THR A 177 9.03 -5.71 -9.49
C THR A 177 7.51 -5.68 -9.31
N PRO A 178 6.84 -4.73 -9.97
CA PRO A 178 5.38 -4.76 -9.97
C PRO A 178 4.81 -6.08 -10.51
N VAL A 179 5.47 -6.69 -11.48
CA VAL A 179 5.04 -7.99 -12.00
C VAL A 179 5.11 -9.05 -10.91
N ASP A 180 6.21 -9.06 -10.14
CA ASP A 180 6.34 -10.01 -9.02
C ASP A 180 5.18 -9.85 -8.04
N ALA A 181 4.84 -8.61 -7.70
CA ALA A 181 3.75 -8.35 -6.76
C ALA A 181 2.41 -8.80 -7.31
N VAL A 182 2.15 -8.49 -8.58
CA VAL A 182 0.89 -8.95 -9.21
C VAL A 182 0.79 -10.46 -9.15
N ARG A 183 1.88 -11.15 -9.46
CA ARG A 183 1.86 -12.62 -9.44
C ARG A 183 1.65 -13.16 -8.04
N MET A 184 2.31 -12.57 -7.03
CA MET A 184 2.11 -13.02 -5.65
C MET A 184 0.66 -12.86 -5.22
N ILE A 185 0.05 -11.74 -5.58
CA ILE A 185 -1.34 -11.49 -5.22
C ILE A 185 -2.26 -12.50 -5.91
N ARG A 186 -2.01 -12.76 -7.20
CA ARG A 186 -2.84 -13.73 -7.92
C ARG A 186 -2.66 -15.14 -7.37
N GLU A 187 -1.43 -15.52 -6.99
CA GLU A 187 -1.21 -16.82 -6.37
C GLU A 187 -1.92 -16.94 -5.04
N ALA A 188 -2.15 -15.81 -4.36
CA ALA A 188 -2.95 -15.78 -3.13
C ALA A 188 -4.43 -15.61 -3.42
N GLU A 189 -4.86 -15.84 -4.68
CA GLU A 189 -6.27 -15.80 -5.10
C GLU A 189 -6.84 -14.39 -5.12
N GLY A 190 -6.01 -13.37 -4.95
CA GLY A 190 -6.46 -12.01 -4.79
C GLY A 190 -6.51 -11.19 -6.06
N VAL A 191 -6.85 -9.95 -5.87
CA VAL A 191 -7.10 -8.97 -6.93
C VAL A 191 -6.04 -7.90 -6.86
N PRO A 192 -5.10 -7.84 -7.83
CA PRO A 192 -4.05 -6.81 -7.79
C PRO A 192 -4.52 -5.49 -8.40
N VAL A 193 -4.19 -4.41 -7.71
CA VAL A 193 -4.64 -3.06 -8.05
C VAL A 193 -3.43 -2.13 -8.01
N LEU A 194 -3.24 -1.33 -9.05
CA LEU A 194 -2.17 -0.32 -9.03
C LEU A 194 -2.60 0.83 -8.13
N ALA A 195 -1.79 1.13 -7.13
CA ALA A 195 -2.12 2.15 -6.13
C ALA A 195 -1.75 3.54 -6.63
N HIS A 196 -2.55 4.53 -6.28
CA HIS A 196 -2.29 5.97 -6.41
C HIS A 196 -1.34 6.34 -7.57
N PRO A 197 -1.76 6.08 -8.82
CA PRO A 197 -0.81 6.17 -9.94
C PRO A 197 -0.28 7.56 -10.20
N MET A 198 -0.98 8.62 -9.80
CA MET A 198 -0.47 9.96 -10.07
C MET A 198 0.68 10.35 -9.16
N LEU A 199 0.88 9.64 -8.05
CA LEU A 199 2.01 9.94 -7.16
C LEU A 199 3.35 9.59 -7.78
N TYR A 200 3.37 8.70 -8.77
CA TYR A 200 4.63 8.30 -9.40
C TYR A 200 5.18 9.36 -10.35
N ARG A 201 4.33 10.29 -10.77
CA ARG A 201 4.70 11.38 -11.67
C ARG A 201 5.35 10.88 -12.95
N LEU A 202 4.87 9.75 -13.44
CA LEU A 202 5.36 9.21 -14.70
C LEU A 202 4.70 9.93 -15.87
N PRO A 203 5.45 10.23 -16.93
CA PRO A 203 4.81 10.69 -18.15
C PRO A 203 3.81 9.65 -18.66
N ASP A 204 2.83 10.12 -19.42
CA ASP A 204 1.77 9.24 -19.92
C ASP A 204 2.32 8.00 -20.62
N ALA A 205 3.33 8.17 -21.48
CA ALA A 205 3.89 7.03 -22.21
C ALA A 205 4.48 6.00 -21.26
N ASP A 206 5.14 6.46 -20.18
CA ASP A 206 5.78 5.55 -19.22
C ASP A 206 4.73 4.86 -18.36
N LEU A 207 3.69 5.58 -17.95
CA LEU A 207 2.61 4.95 -17.20
C LEU A 207 1.94 3.86 -18.05
N ARG A 208 1.78 4.10 -19.34
CA ARG A 208 1.21 3.09 -20.23
C ARG A 208 2.10 1.86 -20.34
N VAL A 209 3.42 2.04 -20.38
CA VAL A 209 4.33 0.90 -20.36
C VAL A 209 4.16 0.09 -19.07
N LEU A 210 4.08 0.79 -17.94
CA LEU A 210 3.86 0.12 -16.66
C LEU A 210 2.55 -0.67 -16.68
N LEU A 211 1.48 -0.05 -17.15
CA LEU A 211 0.16 -0.70 -17.16
C LEU A 211 0.15 -1.92 -18.08
N ARG A 212 0.75 -1.81 -19.27
CA ARG A 212 0.82 -2.98 -20.15
C ARG A 212 1.60 -4.12 -19.49
N THR A 213 2.73 -3.78 -18.89
CA THR A 213 3.56 -4.78 -18.24
C THR A 213 2.80 -5.49 -17.12
N MET A 214 2.12 -4.71 -16.29
CA MET A 214 1.37 -5.28 -15.17
C MET A 214 0.12 -6.01 -15.64
N LYS A 215 -0.54 -5.52 -16.68
CA LYS A 215 -1.74 -6.17 -17.21
C LYS A 215 -1.41 -7.56 -17.72
N GLU A 216 -0.29 -7.70 -18.42
CA GLU A 216 0.15 -9.00 -18.92
C GLU A 216 0.38 -9.98 -17.79
N ALA A 217 0.78 -9.50 -16.61
CA ALA A 217 1.00 -10.36 -15.45
C ALA A 217 -0.29 -10.68 -14.70
N GLY A 218 -1.38 -9.95 -14.98
CA GLY A 218 -2.66 -10.22 -14.33
C GLY A 218 -3.27 -9.07 -13.54
N LEU A 219 -2.78 -7.84 -13.74
CA LEU A 219 -3.36 -6.68 -13.04
C LEU A 219 -4.84 -6.58 -13.35
N VAL A 220 -5.64 -6.27 -12.33
CA VAL A 220 -7.09 -6.23 -12.44
C VAL A 220 -7.63 -4.81 -12.29
N GLY A 221 -7.03 -4.00 -11.43
CA GLY A 221 -7.62 -2.71 -11.12
C GLY A 221 -6.61 -1.60 -10.94
N ILE A 222 -7.14 -0.39 -10.80
CA ILE A 222 -6.33 0.81 -10.62
C ILE A 222 -7.10 1.77 -9.71
N GLU A 223 -6.39 2.45 -8.84
CA GLU A 223 -7.03 3.44 -7.97
C GLU A 223 -7.25 4.74 -8.72
N ALA A 224 -8.50 5.09 -8.94
CA ALA A 224 -8.85 6.38 -9.54
C ALA A 224 -9.30 7.37 -8.47
N ILE A 225 -10.01 6.91 -7.46
CA ILE A 225 -10.52 7.76 -6.38
C ILE A 225 -9.51 7.73 -5.24
N TYR A 226 -8.80 8.83 -5.06
CA TYR A 226 -7.69 8.86 -4.11
C TYR A 226 -7.56 10.30 -3.59
N PRO A 227 -7.23 10.48 -2.30
CA PRO A 227 -7.31 11.82 -1.70
C PRO A 227 -6.54 12.93 -2.42
N THR A 228 -5.37 12.62 -2.99
CA THR A 228 -4.57 13.65 -3.66
C THR A 228 -4.85 13.76 -5.16
N HIS A 229 -5.73 12.92 -5.70
CA HIS A 229 -6.10 13.03 -7.11
C HIS A 229 -7.05 14.19 -7.30
N THR A 230 -6.78 15.04 -8.28
CA THR A 230 -7.71 16.07 -8.69
C THR A 230 -8.83 15.41 -9.51
N GLU A 231 -9.86 16.20 -9.82
CA GLU A 231 -10.92 15.71 -10.71
C GLU A 231 -10.34 15.33 -12.08
N ALA A 232 -9.41 16.14 -12.59
CA ALA A 232 -8.78 15.83 -13.86
C ALA A 232 -7.96 14.55 -13.79
N ASP A 233 -7.25 14.34 -12.67
CA ASP A 233 -6.51 13.10 -12.45
C ASP A 233 -7.46 11.90 -12.49
N GLU A 234 -8.59 12.01 -11.80
CA GLU A 234 -9.55 10.91 -11.76
C GLU A 234 -10.09 10.60 -13.15
N ARG A 235 -10.43 11.62 -13.92
CA ARG A 235 -10.91 11.41 -15.28
C ARG A 235 -9.86 10.72 -16.14
N TYR A 236 -8.62 11.16 -16.01
CA TYR A 236 -7.50 10.58 -16.77
C TYR A 236 -7.33 9.09 -16.41
N ILE A 237 -7.34 8.78 -15.12
CA ILE A 237 -7.16 7.40 -14.70
C ILE A 237 -8.34 6.54 -15.13
N ARG A 238 -9.58 7.07 -15.06
CA ARG A 238 -10.73 6.31 -15.53
C ARG A 238 -10.64 6.00 -17.03
N LYS A 239 -10.11 6.94 -17.80
CA LYS A 239 -9.90 6.71 -19.24
C LYS A 239 -8.87 5.61 -19.46
N LEU A 240 -7.76 5.66 -18.73
CA LEU A 240 -6.76 4.59 -18.80
C LEU A 240 -7.35 3.24 -18.41
N ALA A 241 -8.18 3.22 -17.38
CA ALA A 241 -8.81 1.99 -16.94
C ALA A 241 -9.67 1.40 -18.05
N GLN A 242 -10.40 2.25 -18.77
CA GLN A 242 -11.19 1.79 -19.90
C GLN A 242 -10.30 1.20 -20.99
N GLU A 243 -9.22 1.90 -21.33
CA GLU A 243 -8.32 1.46 -22.39
C GLU A 243 -7.65 0.13 -22.06
N PHE A 244 -7.29 -0.07 -20.78
CA PHE A 244 -6.57 -1.28 -20.37
C PHE A 244 -7.49 -2.33 -19.76
N ASP A 245 -8.81 -2.11 -19.80
CA ASP A 245 -9.79 -3.04 -19.24
C ASP A 245 -9.50 -3.35 -17.77
N LEU A 246 -9.40 -2.28 -16.98
CA LEU A 246 -9.15 -2.38 -15.54
C LEU A 246 -10.38 -1.92 -14.76
N ARG A 247 -10.57 -2.54 -13.60
CA ARG A 247 -11.62 -2.11 -12.67
C ARG A 247 -11.12 -0.92 -11.85
N ILE A 248 -12.07 -0.15 -11.33
CA ILE A 248 -11.74 1.04 -10.54
C ILE A 248 -11.73 0.69 -9.07
N SER A 249 -10.74 1.23 -8.33
CA SER A 249 -10.68 1.13 -6.88
C SER A 249 -10.45 2.52 -6.29
N GLY A 250 -10.46 2.59 -5.00
CA GLY A 250 -10.24 3.87 -4.34
C GLY A 250 -10.04 3.76 -2.86
N UNK A 251 -9.51 4.83 -2.42
CA UNK A 251 -9.21 4.88 -1.04
C UNK A 251 -9.73 6.16 -0.52
N UNK A 252 -10.15 6.06 0.63
CA UNK A 252 -10.60 7.25 1.18
C UNK A 252 -9.60 7.72 2.14
N UNK A 253 -8.66 7.00 2.29
CA UNK A 253 -7.72 7.31 3.20
C UNK A 253 -8.36 7.70 4.43
N UNK A 254 -8.88 6.92 4.91
CA UNK A 254 -9.57 7.06 6.10
C UNK A 254 -8.71 7.40 7.22
N UNK A 255 -7.74 7.28 7.10
CA UNK A 255 -6.83 7.55 8.09
C UNK A 255 -6.56 8.97 8.31
N UNK A 256 -6.68 9.50 7.73
CA UNK A 256 -6.33 10.83 7.96
C UNK A 256 -7.58 11.62 8.04
N UNK A 257 -7.81 12.02 8.62
CA UNK A 257 -8.93 12.71 8.96
C UNK A 257 -9.58 13.56 7.99
N UNK A 258 -10.07 13.98 7.84
CA UNK A 258 -10.95 14.85 7.35
C UNK A 258 -11.17 14.71 5.91
N TYR A 259 -11.75 13.80 5.60
CA TYR A 259 -12.00 13.72 4.23
C TYR A 259 -13.46 13.63 3.90
N GLY A 260 -14.26 14.33 4.55
CA GLY A 260 -15.68 14.20 4.39
C GLY A 260 -16.23 14.30 2.98
N HIS A 261 -15.46 14.83 2.04
CA HIS A 261 -15.97 15.01 0.67
C HIS A 261 -15.59 13.86 -0.27
N LEU A 262 -14.73 12.96 0.14
CA LEU A 262 -14.31 11.88 -0.74
C LEU A 262 -15.21 10.67 -0.57
N PHE A 263 -15.68 10.14 -1.69
CA PHE A 263 -16.64 9.03 -1.65
C PHE A 263 -16.24 7.94 -2.63
N VAL A 264 -16.11 6.73 -2.12
CA VAL A 264 -15.85 5.55 -2.95
C VAL A 264 -17.10 4.70 -2.91
N PRO A 265 -17.79 4.57 -4.03
CA PRO A 265 -19.10 3.88 -4.01
C PRO A 265 -18.99 2.39 -3.85
N GLU A 266 -19.96 1.83 -3.14
CA GLU A 266 -19.92 0.40 -2.79
C GLU A 266 -20.06 -0.51 -3.99
N ASP A 267 -20.60 -0.04 -5.11
CA ASP A 267 -20.76 -0.91 -6.27
C ASP A 267 -19.42 -1.30 -6.89
N LEU A 268 -18.34 -0.58 -6.58
CA LEU A 268 -17.02 -1.00 -7.05
C LEU A 268 -16.55 -2.28 -6.38
N LEU A 269 -17.05 -2.58 -5.20
CA LEU A 269 -16.58 -3.72 -4.42
C LEU A 269 -16.83 -5.05 -5.15
N GLU A 270 -18.04 -5.24 -5.65
CA GLU A 270 -18.39 -6.51 -6.31
C GLU A 270 -17.68 -6.63 -7.66
N LYS A 271 -17.47 -5.52 -8.35
CA LYS A 271 -16.75 -5.55 -9.62
C LYS A 271 -15.31 -6.02 -9.43
N LEU A 272 -14.70 -5.66 -8.31
CA LEU A 272 -13.36 -6.13 -7.98
C LEU A 272 -13.41 -7.57 -7.47
N ARG A 273 -14.37 -7.88 -6.58
CA ARG A 273 -14.48 -9.19 -5.99
C ARG A 273 -14.64 -10.30 -7.04
N GLU A 274 -15.40 -10.02 -8.09
CA GLU A 274 -15.66 -11.05 -9.10
C GLU A 274 -14.38 -11.45 -9.86
N LYS A 275 -13.33 -10.67 -9.74
CA LYS A 275 -12.06 -10.98 -10.38
C LYS A 275 -11.12 -11.82 -9.52
N ARG A 276 -11.55 -12.21 -8.33
CA ARG A 276 -10.75 -13.12 -7.50
C ARG A 276 -10.55 -14.44 -8.24
N ILE A 277 -9.46 -15.11 -7.89
CA ILE A 277 -9.25 -16.47 -8.35
C ILE A 277 -9.92 -17.41 -7.37
N ILE A 278 -10.86 -18.22 -7.86
CA ILE A 278 -11.57 -19.19 -7.02
C ILE A 278 -10.99 -20.57 -7.34
N PRO A 279 -10.36 -21.24 -6.37
CA PRO A 279 -9.74 -22.53 -6.66
C PRO A 279 -10.74 -23.53 -7.20
N GLY A 280 -10.35 -24.25 -8.26
CA GLY A 280 -11.19 -25.27 -8.86
C GLY A 280 -12.21 -24.78 -9.84
N VAL A 281 -12.27 -23.47 -10.08
CA VAL A 281 -13.21 -22.90 -11.03
C VAL A 281 -12.47 -22.42 -12.27
N SER A 282 -12.92 -22.88 -13.44
CA SER A 282 -12.35 -22.45 -14.72
C SER A 282 -12.66 -20.98 -14.99
N LYS A 283 -11.73 -20.33 -15.63
CA LYS A 283 -11.94 -18.93 -16.02
C LYS A 283 -12.52 -18.81 -17.40
#